data_1225a6d2ee97b33529e6de69ff09934e
#
_entry.id   1225a6d2ee97b33529e6de69ff09934e
#
_cell.length_a   1.000
_cell.length_b   1.000
_cell.length_c   1.000
_cell.angle_alpha   90.00
_cell.angle_beta   90.00
_cell.angle_gamma   90.00
#
_symmetry.space_group_name_H-M   'P 1'
#
loop_
_entity.id
_entity.type
_entity.pdbx_description
1 polymer ?
#
loop_
_entity_poly.entity_id
_entity_poly.type
_entity_poly.pdbx_seq_one_letter_code
_entity_poly.pdbx_strand_id
1 'polypeptide(L)'
;IMGAVLGAITFCIQGCVQWDGTHVAISMIMLSLLCTIFFIPAMPGVGYEVRGNGEMFPLNGPCWSLFFEYIGNILYALFIRRLSNKALAVLVVLLGMALASFAVFNVSGYGNMGVGWTLDGVNFLGGTLRMLFPFSLGMLMSRNFKPMKVNGAFWICTIILIALFSVPYLEGLEPICMNGIYEAFCVIAVFPFLVWLGASGTTTDKQSTKICKFLGDISYPVYVVH
;
A
#
# COMPACT_ATOMS: atom_id res chain seq x y z
N ILE A 1 -8.05 14.30 -5.85
CA ILE A 1 -8.14 15.40 -6.83
C ILE A 1 -6.86 16.23 -6.80
N MET A 2 -6.44 16.75 -5.63
CA MET A 2 -5.29 17.67 -5.52
C MET A 2 -3.99 17.02 -6.03
N GLY A 3 -3.69 15.78 -5.64
CA GLY A 3 -2.52 15.04 -6.14
C GLY A 3 -2.52 14.85 -7.65
N ALA A 4 -3.68 14.53 -8.25
CA ALA A 4 -3.80 14.37 -9.70
C ALA A 4 -3.57 15.69 -10.47
N VAL A 5 -4.07 16.81 -9.94
CA VAL A 5 -3.83 18.14 -10.53
C VAL A 5 -2.35 18.51 -10.44
N LEU A 6 -1.72 18.31 -9.28
CA LEU A 6 -0.29 18.54 -9.11
C LEU A 6 0.54 17.63 -10.03
N GLY A 7 0.16 16.35 -10.14
CA GLY A 7 0.78 15.42 -11.07
C GLY A 7 0.66 15.83 -12.53
N ALA A 8 -0.50 16.33 -12.95
CA ALA A 8 -0.68 16.86 -14.30
C ALA A 8 0.19 18.10 -14.56
N ILE A 9 0.25 19.03 -13.60
CA ILE A 9 1.10 20.23 -13.69
C ILE A 9 2.57 19.84 -13.80
N THR A 10 3.04 18.95 -12.91
CA THR A 10 4.44 18.49 -12.93
C THR A 10 4.76 17.76 -14.23
N PHE A 11 3.87 16.91 -14.73
CA PHE A 11 4.06 16.24 -16.02
C PHE A 11 4.17 17.22 -17.19
N CYS A 12 3.36 18.27 -17.21
CA CYS A 12 3.46 19.34 -18.20
C CYS A 12 4.77 20.13 -18.09
N ILE A 13 5.23 20.46 -16.87
CA ILE A 13 6.52 21.12 -16.64
C ILE A 13 7.69 20.24 -17.11
N GLN A 14 7.59 18.93 -16.98
CA GLN A 14 8.58 17.95 -17.46
C GLN A 14 8.58 17.77 -18.99
N GLY A 15 7.73 18.51 -19.72
CA GLY A 15 7.71 18.50 -21.18
C GLY A 15 6.70 17.55 -21.82
N CYS A 16 5.77 16.96 -21.05
CA CYS A 16 4.74 16.04 -21.57
C CYS A 16 5.31 14.84 -22.31
N VAL A 17 6.35 14.22 -21.77
CA VAL A 17 7.10 13.12 -22.42
C VAL A 17 6.95 11.84 -21.63
N GLN A 18 6.68 10.72 -22.28
CA GLN A 18 6.68 9.37 -21.71
C GLN A 18 8.09 8.91 -21.36
N TRP A 19 8.21 7.78 -20.68
CA TRP A 19 9.51 7.17 -20.33
C TRP A 19 10.35 6.80 -21.55
N ASP A 20 9.72 6.50 -22.69
CA ASP A 20 10.37 6.18 -23.96
C ASP A 20 10.75 7.41 -24.80
N GLY A 21 10.45 8.62 -24.34
CA GLY A 21 10.70 9.87 -25.05
C GLY A 21 9.55 10.33 -25.95
N THR A 22 8.44 9.61 -26.02
CA THR A 22 7.29 9.98 -26.85
C THR A 22 6.52 11.16 -26.24
N HIS A 23 6.22 12.18 -27.05
CA HIS A 23 5.41 13.30 -26.62
C HIS A 23 3.92 12.93 -26.51
N VAL A 24 3.30 13.35 -25.42
CA VAL A 24 1.88 13.11 -25.13
C VAL A 24 1.06 14.35 -25.47
N ALA A 25 -0.02 14.16 -26.22
CA ALA A 25 -0.94 15.25 -26.55
C ALA A 25 -1.65 15.74 -25.27
N ILE A 26 -1.86 17.06 -25.18
CA ILE A 26 -2.54 17.69 -24.03
C ILE A 26 -3.95 17.11 -23.81
N SER A 27 -4.65 16.73 -24.88
CA SER A 27 -5.96 16.06 -24.79
C SER A 27 -5.91 14.75 -24.02
N MET A 28 -4.83 13.95 -24.16
CA MET A 28 -4.62 12.69 -23.42
C MET A 28 -4.29 12.96 -21.95
N ILE A 29 -3.52 14.00 -21.66
CA ILE A 29 -3.23 14.43 -20.28
C ILE A 29 -4.52 14.86 -19.59
N MET A 30 -5.37 15.64 -20.26
CA MET A 30 -6.67 16.05 -19.71
C MET A 30 -7.60 14.87 -19.50
N LEU A 31 -7.62 13.91 -20.41
CA LEU A 31 -8.40 12.68 -20.27
C LEU A 31 -7.87 11.85 -19.08
N SER A 32 -6.56 11.68 -18.97
CA SER A 32 -5.92 11.00 -17.84
C SER A 32 -6.26 11.67 -16.50
N LEU A 33 -6.24 13.01 -16.47
CA LEU A 33 -6.63 13.78 -15.30
C LEU A 33 -8.10 13.53 -14.92
N LEU A 34 -9.01 13.57 -15.87
CA LEU A 34 -10.43 13.28 -15.65
C LEU A 34 -10.61 11.84 -15.15
N CYS A 35 -9.99 10.86 -15.79
CA CYS A 35 -10.02 9.46 -15.33
C CYS A 35 -9.52 9.31 -13.90
N THR A 36 -8.40 9.96 -13.56
CA THR A 36 -7.85 9.91 -12.19
C THR A 36 -8.79 10.57 -11.17
N ILE A 37 -9.43 11.70 -11.52
CA ILE A 37 -10.41 12.38 -10.65
C ILE A 37 -11.62 11.49 -10.37
N PHE A 38 -12.11 10.76 -11.37
CA PHE A 38 -13.25 9.84 -11.24
C PHE A 38 -12.84 8.44 -10.78
N PHE A 39 -11.57 8.24 -10.43
CA PHE A 39 -11.06 6.95 -9.96
C PHE A 39 -11.17 5.83 -11.00
N ILE A 40 -11.11 6.18 -12.28
CA ILE A 40 -11.10 5.24 -13.40
C ILE A 40 -9.65 4.92 -13.72
N PRO A 41 -9.20 3.67 -13.48
CA PRO A 41 -7.81 3.29 -13.73
C PRO A 41 -7.52 3.22 -15.24
N ALA A 42 -6.31 3.58 -15.62
CA ALA A 42 -5.79 3.33 -16.96
C ALA A 42 -5.39 1.85 -17.10
N MET A 43 -5.68 1.26 -18.26
CA MET A 43 -5.16 -0.04 -18.63
C MET A 43 -3.80 0.13 -19.33
N PRO A 44 -2.88 -0.82 -19.21
CA PRO A 44 -1.64 -0.79 -19.98
C PRO A 44 -1.90 -0.64 -21.47
N GLY A 45 -1.19 0.30 -22.14
CA GLY A 45 -1.27 0.52 -23.56
C GLY A 45 -2.43 1.41 -24.07
N VAL A 46 -3.26 1.95 -23.16
CA VAL A 46 -4.28 2.94 -23.58
C VAL A 46 -3.65 4.34 -23.70
N GLY A 47 -4.15 5.15 -24.65
CA GLY A 47 -3.54 6.45 -24.95
C GLY A 47 -3.55 7.48 -23.79
N TYR A 48 -4.44 7.35 -22.82
CA TYR A 48 -4.46 8.21 -21.62
C TYR A 48 -3.62 7.66 -20.46
N GLU A 49 -2.93 6.53 -20.62
CA GLU A 49 -1.82 6.11 -19.78
C GLU A 49 -0.57 6.89 -20.22
N VAL A 50 -0.46 8.11 -19.72
CA VAL A 50 0.45 9.15 -20.23
C VAL A 50 1.92 8.97 -19.83
N ARG A 51 2.25 8.01 -18.98
CA ARG A 51 3.63 7.71 -18.55
C ARG A 51 4.34 6.69 -19.43
N GLY A 52 3.60 5.79 -20.09
CA GLY A 52 4.14 4.72 -20.92
C GLY A 52 4.72 3.53 -20.14
N ASN A 53 4.43 3.43 -18.85
CA ASN A 53 4.88 2.35 -17.97
C ASN A 53 3.73 1.48 -17.43
N GLY A 54 2.51 1.69 -17.91
CA GLY A 54 1.32 0.91 -17.57
C GLY A 54 0.65 1.28 -16.24
N GLU A 55 1.01 2.41 -15.63
CA GLU A 55 0.43 2.83 -14.35
C GLU A 55 -1.09 3.03 -14.43
N MET A 56 -1.83 2.48 -13.44
CA MET A 56 -3.27 2.68 -13.31
C MET A 56 -3.67 4.15 -13.14
N PHE A 57 -2.85 4.93 -12.44
CA PHE A 57 -3.09 6.35 -12.17
C PHE A 57 -1.84 7.16 -12.47
N PRO A 58 -1.51 7.37 -13.76
CA PRO A 58 -0.21 7.91 -14.17
C PRO A 58 0.05 9.34 -13.71
N LEU A 59 -0.99 10.11 -13.36
CA LEU A 59 -0.86 11.45 -12.79
C LEU A 59 -0.91 11.51 -11.27
N ASN A 60 -1.18 10.38 -10.60
CA ASN A 60 -1.13 10.28 -9.15
C ASN A 60 -0.85 8.84 -8.74
N GLY A 61 0.43 8.46 -8.74
CA GLY A 61 0.87 7.11 -8.43
C GLY A 61 0.20 6.51 -7.19
N PRO A 62 0.20 7.15 -6.01
CA PRO A 62 -0.42 6.61 -4.79
C PRO A 62 -1.89 6.16 -4.91
N CYS A 63 -2.63 6.65 -5.92
CA CYS A 63 -4.03 6.25 -6.11
C CYS A 63 -4.23 4.75 -6.34
N TRP A 64 -3.20 4.01 -6.78
CA TRP A 64 -3.32 2.56 -6.95
C TRP A 64 -3.71 1.85 -5.65
N SER A 65 -3.13 2.22 -4.53
CA SER A 65 -3.43 1.60 -3.25
C SER A 65 -4.80 2.03 -2.72
N LEU A 66 -5.20 3.29 -2.94
CA LEU A 66 -6.56 3.76 -2.63
C LEU A 66 -7.62 3.02 -3.46
N PHE A 67 -7.30 2.66 -4.71
CA PHE A 67 -8.19 1.85 -5.55
C PHE A 67 -8.46 0.48 -4.93
N PHE A 68 -7.41 -0.21 -4.47
CA PHE A 68 -7.58 -1.48 -3.76
C PHE A 68 -8.27 -1.31 -2.41
N GLU A 69 -7.99 -0.24 -1.68
CA GLU A 69 -8.71 0.09 -0.44
C GLU A 69 -10.20 0.28 -0.67
N TYR A 70 -10.58 0.95 -1.77
CA TYR A 70 -11.98 1.12 -2.16
C TYR A 70 -12.66 -0.24 -2.43
N ILE A 71 -11.97 -1.13 -3.16
CA ILE A 71 -12.43 -2.52 -3.37
C ILE A 71 -12.57 -3.24 -2.01
N GLY A 72 -11.60 -3.10 -1.13
CA GLY A 72 -11.63 -3.69 0.21
C GLY A 72 -12.83 -3.22 1.03
N ASN A 73 -13.17 -1.94 0.98
CA ASN A 73 -14.34 -1.38 1.66
C ASN A 73 -15.66 -1.93 1.08
N ILE A 74 -15.75 -2.11 -0.24
CA ILE A 74 -16.91 -2.75 -0.88
C ILE A 74 -17.04 -4.20 -0.41
N LEU A 75 -15.95 -4.96 -0.45
CA LEU A 75 -15.94 -6.36 0.03
C LEU A 75 -16.30 -6.46 1.51
N TYR A 76 -15.83 -5.52 2.32
CA TYR A 76 -16.23 -5.41 3.72
C TYR A 76 -17.73 -5.18 3.86
N ALA A 77 -18.29 -4.20 3.18
CA ALA A 77 -19.69 -3.86 3.28
C ALA A 77 -20.61 -5.02 2.83
N LEU A 78 -20.21 -5.75 1.81
CA LEU A 78 -21.02 -6.84 1.24
C LEU A 78 -20.87 -8.17 2.00
N PHE A 79 -19.62 -8.53 2.35
CA PHE A 79 -19.31 -9.89 2.80
C PHE A 79 -18.60 -9.93 4.15
N ILE A 80 -17.43 -9.28 4.28
CA ILE A 80 -16.48 -9.54 5.36
C ILE A 80 -17.04 -9.14 6.74
N ARG A 81 -17.85 -8.08 6.81
CA ARG A 81 -18.50 -7.65 8.06
C ARG A 81 -19.39 -8.71 8.70
N ARG A 82 -19.92 -9.64 7.89
CA ARG A 82 -20.82 -10.71 8.33
C ARG A 82 -20.09 -11.96 8.79
N LEU A 83 -18.79 -12.05 8.57
CA LEU A 83 -18.00 -13.21 8.96
C LEU A 83 -17.88 -13.28 10.49
N SER A 84 -18.01 -14.50 11.02
CA SER A 84 -17.67 -14.78 12.42
C SER A 84 -16.17 -14.60 12.64
N ASN A 85 -15.73 -14.42 13.89
CA ASN A 85 -14.30 -14.29 14.19
C ASN A 85 -13.50 -15.51 13.76
N LYS A 86 -14.08 -16.72 13.82
CA LYS A 86 -13.43 -17.95 13.34
C LYS A 86 -13.25 -17.93 11.82
N ALA A 87 -14.31 -17.59 11.09
CA ALA A 87 -14.27 -17.49 9.62
C ALA A 87 -13.30 -16.40 9.16
N LEU A 88 -13.29 -15.24 9.83
CA LEU A 88 -12.35 -14.16 9.56
C LEU A 88 -10.90 -14.57 9.85
N ALA A 89 -10.65 -15.33 10.93
CA ALA A 89 -9.32 -15.85 11.22
C ALA A 89 -8.84 -16.83 10.15
N VAL A 90 -9.71 -17.73 9.67
CA VAL A 90 -9.38 -18.64 8.56
C VAL A 90 -9.06 -17.84 7.30
N LEU A 91 -9.87 -16.82 6.97
CA LEU A 91 -9.60 -15.94 5.82
C LEU A 91 -8.24 -15.26 5.94
N VAL A 92 -7.90 -14.71 7.10
CA VAL A 92 -6.60 -14.06 7.36
C VAL A 92 -5.45 -15.04 7.17
N VAL A 93 -5.56 -16.28 7.68
CA VAL A 93 -4.53 -17.31 7.50
C VAL A 93 -4.35 -17.66 6.02
N LEU A 94 -5.44 -17.86 5.27
CA LEU A 94 -5.38 -18.19 3.85
C LEU A 94 -4.76 -17.04 3.03
N LEU A 95 -5.16 -15.79 3.30
CA LEU A 95 -4.60 -14.63 2.64
C LEU A 95 -3.11 -14.42 3.00
N GLY A 96 -2.74 -14.67 4.26
CA GLY A 96 -1.35 -14.61 4.71
C GLY A 96 -0.47 -15.66 4.03
N MET A 97 -0.96 -16.90 3.90
CA MET A 97 -0.26 -17.95 3.16
C MET A 97 -0.12 -17.61 1.68
N ALA A 98 -1.19 -17.10 1.05
CA ALA A 98 -1.14 -16.69 -0.35
C ALA A 98 -0.16 -15.53 -0.58
N LEU A 99 -0.16 -14.52 0.30
CA LEU A 99 0.77 -13.39 0.24
C LEU A 99 2.22 -13.84 0.45
N ALA A 100 2.46 -14.72 1.44
CA ALA A 100 3.79 -15.28 1.68
C ALA A 100 4.29 -16.07 0.47
N SER A 101 3.44 -16.95 -0.10
CA SER A 101 3.78 -17.71 -1.29
C SER A 101 4.08 -16.79 -2.49
N PHE A 102 3.27 -15.76 -2.69
CA PHE A 102 3.47 -14.77 -3.75
C PHE A 102 4.84 -14.09 -3.65
N ALA A 103 5.24 -13.70 -2.43
CA ALA A 103 6.52 -13.04 -2.17
C ALA A 103 7.71 -14.01 -2.25
N VAL A 104 7.63 -15.15 -1.57
CA VAL A 104 8.73 -16.13 -1.45
C VAL A 104 9.08 -16.74 -2.80
N PHE A 105 8.08 -17.08 -3.62
CA PHE A 105 8.29 -17.64 -4.95
C PHE A 105 8.44 -16.57 -6.04
N ASN A 106 8.61 -15.31 -5.67
CA ASN A 106 8.82 -14.20 -6.60
C ASN A 106 7.84 -14.19 -7.78
N VAL A 107 6.55 -14.40 -7.51
CA VAL A 107 5.52 -14.49 -8.57
C VAL A 107 5.45 -13.22 -9.41
N SER A 108 5.84 -12.08 -8.87
CA SER A 108 5.94 -10.81 -9.59
C SER A 108 7.11 -10.76 -10.59
N GLY A 109 8.17 -11.53 -10.36
CA GLY A 109 9.43 -11.42 -11.08
C GLY A 109 10.31 -10.22 -10.67
N TYR A 110 9.84 -9.36 -9.73
CA TYR A 110 10.57 -8.14 -9.33
C TYR A 110 11.53 -8.36 -8.15
N GLY A 111 11.54 -9.54 -7.55
CA GLY A 111 12.32 -9.81 -6.35
C GLY A 111 11.82 -9.10 -5.09
N ASN A 112 10.64 -8.48 -5.16
CA ASN A 112 10.00 -7.76 -4.07
C ASN A 112 8.47 -7.73 -4.23
N MET A 113 7.76 -7.26 -3.20
CA MET A 113 6.30 -7.09 -3.23
C MET A 113 5.86 -5.72 -3.79
N GLY A 114 6.67 -5.04 -4.58
CA GLY A 114 6.35 -3.77 -5.23
C GLY A 114 5.38 -3.94 -6.40
N VAL A 115 4.18 -4.47 -6.14
CA VAL A 115 3.15 -4.79 -7.13
C VAL A 115 1.84 -4.07 -6.82
N GLY A 116 0.96 -3.98 -7.81
CA GLY A 116 -0.38 -3.41 -7.67
C GLY A 116 -0.57 -2.08 -8.37
N TRP A 117 0.46 -1.55 -9.02
CA TRP A 117 0.43 -0.23 -9.67
C TRP A 117 0.00 -0.28 -11.16
N THR A 118 -0.08 -1.48 -11.76
CA THR A 118 -0.61 -1.72 -13.10
C THR A 118 -1.82 -2.66 -13.08
N LEU A 119 -2.66 -2.62 -14.12
CA LEU A 119 -3.84 -3.50 -14.29
C LEU A 119 -3.52 -4.73 -15.14
N ASP A 120 -2.36 -5.35 -14.92
CA ASP A 120 -2.10 -6.70 -15.41
C ASP A 120 -2.45 -7.76 -14.35
N GLY A 121 -2.53 -9.02 -14.77
CA GLY A 121 -2.98 -10.10 -13.88
C GLY A 121 -2.13 -10.30 -12.64
N VAL A 122 -0.82 -10.18 -12.76
CA VAL A 122 0.14 -10.38 -11.65
C VAL A 122 0.08 -9.21 -10.68
N ASN A 123 0.12 -7.98 -11.18
CA ASN A 123 0.00 -6.78 -10.35
C ASN A 123 -1.37 -6.70 -9.65
N PHE A 124 -2.46 -7.04 -10.37
CA PHE A 124 -3.78 -7.04 -9.78
C PHE A 124 -3.92 -8.08 -8.66
N LEU A 125 -3.40 -9.29 -8.87
CA LEU A 125 -3.38 -10.33 -7.84
C LEU A 125 -2.54 -9.88 -6.63
N GLY A 126 -1.32 -9.41 -6.87
CA GLY A 126 -0.41 -8.96 -5.82
C GLY A 126 -0.98 -7.77 -5.04
N GLY A 127 -1.53 -6.77 -5.73
CA GLY A 127 -2.19 -5.62 -5.12
C GLY A 127 -3.40 -6.03 -4.27
N THR A 128 -4.21 -6.97 -4.78
CA THR A 128 -5.35 -7.53 -4.03
C THR A 128 -4.89 -8.24 -2.75
N LEU A 129 -3.86 -9.07 -2.80
CA LEU A 129 -3.32 -9.77 -1.63
C LEU A 129 -2.73 -8.78 -0.61
N ARG A 130 -1.97 -7.79 -1.08
CA ARG A 130 -1.39 -6.73 -0.25
C ARG A 130 -2.43 -5.86 0.45
N MET A 131 -3.63 -5.74 -0.11
CA MET A 131 -4.74 -5.03 0.50
C MET A 131 -5.57 -5.94 1.39
N LEU A 132 -6.04 -7.08 0.88
CA LEU A 132 -7.00 -7.94 1.61
C LEU A 132 -6.42 -8.53 2.89
N PHE A 133 -5.15 -8.95 2.88
CA PHE A 133 -4.52 -9.52 4.06
C PHE A 133 -4.49 -8.51 5.23
N PRO A 134 -3.81 -7.34 5.13
CA PRO A 134 -3.74 -6.42 6.26
C PRO A 134 -5.10 -5.83 6.62
N PHE A 135 -5.99 -5.64 5.66
CA PHE A 135 -7.36 -5.17 5.91
C PHE A 135 -8.15 -6.17 6.75
N SER A 136 -8.14 -7.45 6.37
CA SER A 136 -8.83 -8.52 7.11
C SER A 136 -8.20 -8.76 8.48
N LEU A 137 -6.87 -8.71 8.57
CA LEU A 137 -6.14 -8.85 9.83
C LEU A 137 -6.43 -7.67 10.76
N GLY A 138 -6.43 -6.44 10.26
CA GLY A 138 -6.79 -5.25 11.04
C GLY A 138 -8.18 -5.35 11.63
N MET A 139 -9.15 -5.88 10.87
CA MET A 139 -10.50 -6.12 11.39
C MET A 139 -10.54 -7.22 12.45
N LEU A 140 -9.82 -8.33 12.26
CA LEU A 140 -9.71 -9.38 13.25
C LEU A 140 -9.07 -8.85 14.54
N MET A 141 -8.01 -8.05 14.40
CA MET A 141 -7.35 -7.38 15.52
C MET A 141 -8.32 -6.45 16.24
N SER A 142 -9.03 -5.58 15.54
CA SER A 142 -9.96 -4.63 16.16
C SER A 142 -11.09 -5.29 16.95
N ARG A 143 -11.59 -6.45 16.47
CA ARG A 143 -12.63 -7.22 17.19
C ARG A 143 -12.14 -7.87 18.47
N ASN A 144 -10.85 -8.18 18.54
CA ASN A 144 -10.23 -8.91 19.66
C ASN A 144 -9.22 -8.04 20.42
N PHE A 145 -9.15 -6.73 20.11
CA PHE A 145 -8.14 -5.85 20.67
C PHE A 145 -8.36 -5.66 22.18
N LYS A 146 -7.31 -5.93 22.92
CA LYS A 146 -7.21 -5.63 24.35
C LYS A 146 -6.01 -4.71 24.53
N PRO A 147 -6.22 -3.41 24.78
CA PRO A 147 -5.12 -2.48 24.93
C PRO A 147 -4.30 -2.82 26.17
N MET A 148 -3.00 -2.83 25.99
CA MET A 148 -2.03 -2.86 27.10
C MET A 148 -1.49 -1.44 27.28
N LYS A 149 -1.15 -1.08 28.52
CA LYS A 149 -0.52 0.23 28.78
C LYS A 149 1.00 0.10 28.53
N VAL A 150 1.43 0.47 27.33
CA VAL A 150 2.85 0.41 26.96
C VAL A 150 3.42 1.82 26.93
N ASN A 151 4.29 2.11 27.91
CA ASN A 151 4.99 3.40 27.94
C ASN A 151 6.10 3.41 26.89
N GLY A 152 6.23 4.52 26.15
CA GLY A 152 7.26 4.67 25.14
C GLY A 152 7.03 3.87 23.85
N ALA A 153 5.83 3.35 23.61
CA ALA A 153 5.48 2.61 22.39
C ALA A 153 5.87 3.35 21.11
N PHE A 154 5.71 4.67 21.06
CA PHE A 154 6.12 5.50 19.92
C PHE A 154 7.60 5.30 19.58
N TRP A 155 8.49 5.42 20.58
CA TRP A 155 9.93 5.27 20.35
C TRP A 155 10.32 3.83 19.99
N ILE A 156 9.69 2.85 20.63
CA ILE A 156 9.91 1.42 20.32
C ILE A 156 9.52 1.14 18.88
N CYS A 157 8.32 1.57 18.45
CA CYS A 157 7.88 1.42 17.06
C CYS A 157 8.82 2.12 16.08
N THR A 158 9.26 3.34 16.40
CA THR A 158 10.18 4.11 15.55
C THR A 158 11.52 3.39 15.38
N ILE A 159 12.11 2.90 16.47
CA ILE A 159 13.39 2.18 16.42
C ILE A 159 13.26 0.90 15.58
N ILE A 160 12.18 0.13 15.78
CA ILE A 160 11.93 -1.09 15.01
C ILE A 160 11.77 -0.74 13.51
N LEU A 161 11.00 0.30 13.17
CA LEU A 161 10.82 0.72 11.78
C LEU A 161 12.15 1.16 11.14
N ILE A 162 12.95 1.96 11.85
CA ILE A 162 14.28 2.36 11.37
C ILE A 162 15.15 1.11 11.10
N ALA A 163 15.18 0.17 12.03
CA ALA A 163 15.94 -1.06 11.88
C ALA A 163 15.47 -1.88 10.66
N LEU A 164 14.16 -2.02 10.47
CA LEU A 164 13.60 -2.74 9.32
C LEU A 164 13.94 -2.06 7.98
N PHE A 165 13.76 -0.74 7.89
CA PHE A 165 14.07 -0.01 6.66
C PHE A 165 15.56 0.16 6.37
N SER A 166 16.42 -0.16 7.35
CA SER A 166 17.88 -0.15 7.17
C SER A 166 18.42 -1.46 6.62
N VAL A 167 17.58 -2.51 6.50
CA VAL A 167 18.01 -3.78 5.91
C VAL A 167 18.17 -3.59 4.40
N PRO A 168 19.35 -3.91 3.83
CA PRO A 168 19.56 -3.84 2.39
C PRO A 168 18.76 -4.91 1.65
N TYR A 169 18.65 -4.75 0.33
CA TYR A 169 18.06 -5.79 -0.51
C TYR A 169 18.80 -7.13 -0.32
N LEU A 170 18.03 -8.19 -0.03
CA LEU A 170 18.59 -9.52 0.20
C LEU A 170 18.57 -10.31 -1.11
N GLU A 171 19.74 -10.54 -1.68
CA GLU A 171 19.89 -11.44 -2.81
C GLU A 171 19.52 -12.86 -2.41
N GLY A 172 18.78 -13.56 -3.27
CA GLY A 172 18.28 -14.89 -2.99
C GLY A 172 18.86 -15.97 -3.90
N LEU A 173 18.77 -17.22 -3.47
CA LEU A 173 19.06 -18.41 -4.27
C LEU A 173 17.77 -18.87 -4.94
N GLU A 174 17.70 -18.84 -6.25
CA GLU A 174 16.53 -19.38 -6.95
C GLU A 174 16.27 -20.86 -6.59
N PRO A 175 15.01 -21.26 -6.41
CA PRO A 175 13.76 -20.55 -6.73
C PRO A 175 13.18 -19.70 -5.56
N ILE A 176 13.91 -19.54 -4.47
CA ILE A 176 13.45 -18.86 -3.26
C ILE A 176 14.00 -17.44 -3.21
N CYS A 177 13.09 -16.45 -3.15
CA CYS A 177 13.44 -15.05 -3.00
C CYS A 177 13.66 -14.70 -1.51
N MET A 178 14.90 -14.50 -1.10
CA MET A 178 15.23 -14.14 0.29
C MET A 178 14.62 -12.80 0.69
N ASN A 179 14.65 -11.81 -0.21
CA ASN A 179 13.99 -10.53 0.01
C ASN A 179 12.46 -10.72 0.18
N GLY A 180 11.85 -11.61 -0.61
CA GLY A 180 10.43 -11.96 -0.47
C GLY A 180 10.10 -12.61 0.88
N ILE A 181 10.98 -13.44 1.44
CA ILE A 181 10.82 -13.98 2.79
C ILE A 181 10.86 -12.85 3.82
N TYR A 182 11.83 -11.95 3.68
CA TYR A 182 11.96 -10.81 4.59
C TYR A 182 10.72 -9.91 4.55
N GLU A 183 10.26 -9.54 3.36
CA GLU A 183 9.07 -8.69 3.19
C GLU A 183 7.80 -9.39 3.70
N ALA A 184 7.62 -10.69 3.42
CA ALA A 184 6.51 -11.48 3.93
C ALA A 184 6.52 -11.52 5.47
N PHE A 185 7.67 -11.74 6.10
CA PHE A 185 7.82 -11.70 7.55
C PHE A 185 7.46 -10.32 8.11
N CYS A 186 7.95 -9.24 7.50
CA CYS A 186 7.63 -7.89 7.92
C CYS A 186 6.12 -7.63 7.86
N VAL A 187 5.46 -7.96 6.74
CA VAL A 187 4.04 -7.66 6.53
C VAL A 187 3.13 -8.56 7.38
N ILE A 188 3.48 -9.84 7.53
CA ILE A 188 2.60 -10.81 8.21
C ILE A 188 2.78 -10.79 9.73
N ALA A 189 3.98 -10.53 10.23
CA ALA A 189 4.26 -10.60 11.66
C ALA A 189 4.61 -9.24 12.26
N VAL A 190 5.59 -8.53 11.70
CA VAL A 190 6.16 -7.35 12.36
C VAL A 190 5.24 -6.15 12.31
N PHE A 191 4.68 -5.80 11.16
CA PHE A 191 3.78 -4.66 11.05
C PHE A 191 2.49 -4.82 11.86
N PRO A 192 1.80 -5.98 11.88
CA PRO A 192 0.67 -6.19 12.79
C PRO A 192 1.04 -6.05 14.26
N PHE A 193 2.21 -6.55 14.65
CA PHE A 193 2.73 -6.36 16.01
C PHE A 193 2.96 -4.87 16.33
N LEU A 194 3.56 -4.12 15.39
CA LEU A 194 3.77 -2.67 15.55
C LEU A 194 2.45 -1.90 15.66
N VAL A 195 1.44 -2.27 14.86
CA VAL A 195 0.10 -1.68 14.95
C VAL A 195 -0.53 -1.96 16.32
N TRP A 196 -0.43 -3.20 16.81
CA TRP A 196 -0.93 -3.57 18.14
C TRP A 196 -0.16 -2.81 19.25
N LEU A 197 1.15 -2.73 19.14
CA LEU A 197 2.00 -2.02 20.09
C LEU A 197 1.68 -0.51 20.11
N GLY A 198 1.58 0.11 18.94
CA GLY A 198 1.24 1.52 18.79
C GLY A 198 -0.15 1.86 19.35
N ALA A 199 -1.14 0.98 19.06
CA ALA A 199 -2.50 1.12 19.57
C ALA A 199 -2.59 0.91 21.10
N SER A 200 -1.64 0.19 21.70
CA SER A 200 -1.50 0.00 23.15
C SER A 200 -0.67 1.09 23.83
N GLY A 201 -0.08 2.01 23.04
CA GLY A 201 0.82 3.05 23.52
C GLY A 201 0.11 4.09 24.38
N THR A 202 0.80 4.52 25.43
CA THR A 202 0.40 5.66 26.25
C THR A 202 1.48 6.74 26.18
N THR A 203 1.09 7.96 25.84
CA THR A 203 1.96 9.13 25.94
C THR A 203 1.61 9.91 27.20
N THR A 204 2.57 10.05 28.11
CA THR A 204 2.37 10.72 29.39
C THR A 204 2.85 12.16 29.37
N ASP A 205 3.77 12.51 28.47
CA ASP A 205 4.33 13.83 28.34
C ASP A 205 3.65 14.66 27.23
N LYS A 206 3.52 15.98 27.49
CA LYS A 206 2.87 16.91 26.56
C LYS A 206 3.60 17.03 25.21
N GLN A 207 4.92 16.84 25.20
CA GLN A 207 5.73 17.03 24.00
C GLN A 207 5.57 15.86 23.02
N SER A 208 5.69 14.60 23.50
CA SER A 208 5.43 13.42 22.69
C SER A 208 3.99 13.38 22.16
N THR A 209 3.02 13.78 22.98
CA THR A 209 1.62 13.89 22.55
C THR A 209 1.45 14.85 21.38
N LYS A 210 2.10 16.04 21.45
CA LYS A 210 2.04 17.02 20.35
C LYS A 210 2.68 16.49 19.07
N ILE A 211 3.85 15.84 19.18
CA ILE A 211 4.57 15.26 18.05
C ILE A 211 3.73 14.16 17.40
N CYS A 212 3.22 13.21 18.19
CA CYS A 212 2.37 12.13 17.68
C CYS A 212 1.13 12.66 16.97
N LYS A 213 0.47 13.67 17.55
CA LYS A 213 -0.69 14.31 16.92
C LYS A 213 -0.31 14.96 15.60
N PHE A 214 0.73 15.78 15.58
CA PHE A 214 1.20 16.45 14.37
C PHE A 214 1.53 15.44 13.26
N LEU A 215 2.30 14.39 13.57
CA LEU A 215 2.65 13.35 12.61
C LEU A 215 1.41 12.60 12.09
N GLY A 216 0.43 12.33 12.95
CA GLY A 216 -0.84 11.76 12.56
C GLY A 216 -1.63 12.66 11.62
N ASP A 217 -1.74 13.95 11.95
CA ASP A 217 -2.48 14.94 11.17
C ASP A 217 -1.89 15.15 9.76
N ILE A 218 -0.57 15.06 9.59
CA ILE A 218 0.11 15.23 8.28
C ILE A 218 0.28 13.95 7.49
N SER A 219 0.15 12.77 8.11
CA SER A 219 0.44 11.48 7.46
C SER A 219 -0.40 11.24 6.20
N TYR A 220 -1.70 11.45 6.28
CA TYR A 220 -2.61 11.26 5.16
C TYR A 220 -2.43 12.30 4.04
N PRO A 221 -2.36 13.62 4.32
CA PRO A 221 -2.03 14.60 3.28
C PRO A 221 -0.72 14.33 2.54
N VAL A 222 0.35 13.95 3.27
CA VAL A 222 1.64 13.61 2.65
C VAL A 222 1.50 12.38 1.74
N TYR A 223 0.79 11.35 2.20
CA TYR A 223 0.56 10.14 1.41
C TYR A 223 -0.18 10.42 0.09
N VAL A 224 -1.18 11.29 0.08
CA VAL A 224 -2.01 11.55 -1.10
C VAL A 224 -1.31 12.43 -2.16
N VAL A 225 -0.31 13.23 -1.75
CA VAL A 225 0.42 14.14 -2.67
C VAL A 225 1.83 13.67 -3.03
N HIS A 226 2.27 12.57 -2.45
CA HIS A 226 3.60 11.97 -2.62
C HIS A 226 3.90 11.42 -4.02
#